data_320a2dc92400eb9d2a5ae10b586bad5e
#
_entry.id   320a2dc92400eb9d2a5ae10b586bad5e
#
_cell.length_a   1.000
_cell.length_b   1.000
_cell.length_c   1.000
_cell.angle_alpha   90.00
_cell.angle_beta   90.00
_cell.angle_gamma   90.00
#
_symmetry.space_group_name_H-M   'P 1'
#
loop_
_entity.id
_entity.type
_entity.pdbx_description
1 polymer ?
#
loop_
_entity_poly.entity_id
_entity_poly.type
_entity_poly.pdbx_seq_one_letter_code
_entity_poly.pdbx_strand_id
1 'polypeptide(L)'
;MADGLDFPTSLAFDDEGGVYLAESGLPFGGAAPGGRIWRLTPGAGTSERVLLADGLAGPVTGLLWHQGYLYASEGGAGRITRIGPDGERRAIVEGMPGPGNYHLDMAVAGPDGKLYFAQGAMSNLGIIGLDAYEIGWLGRLPHSYDIPGLDVVLTGVNVTTDDPLAGEPGARTTTGAFAPFGTATKPGQQVPAGLPCTAAVMRCDLDGGNLELVAWGLRNAFGLGFLPDGRLLAVDQGADDRGSRPIGNAPDLLFEVRQGAWYGWPDYVGGVPVTDPVFRPERGPQPTFLLADHDRLPTPEKPVLDFESHVAATKFAVAPPSSPLAGRLVVTLFGDEAPMTMPSGGPQLGRDLLLVDPADWSTAGLPAGPRLHRPIDVGFAAGDGALLILDFGRFEMTDHGVEAKAGSGRLWRWEGWDRPSTG
;
A
#
# COMPACT_ATOMS: atom_id res chain seq x y z
N MET A 1 -14.24 19.97 3.28
CA MET A 1 -15.08 19.21 4.21
C MET A 1 -14.42 19.09 5.59
N ALA A 2 -13.19 18.67 5.69
CA ALA A 2 -12.39 18.74 6.93
C ALA A 2 -10.96 19.19 6.61
N ASP A 3 -10.40 20.03 7.46
CA ASP A 3 -9.04 20.58 7.39
C ASP A 3 -8.29 20.28 8.70
N GLY A 4 -6.98 20.49 8.70
CA GLY A 4 -6.15 20.34 9.89
C GLY A 4 -5.98 18.89 10.31
N LEU A 5 -5.89 17.96 9.34
CA LEU A 5 -5.65 16.55 9.58
C LEU A 5 -4.15 16.25 9.62
N ASP A 6 -3.75 15.33 10.49
CA ASP A 6 -2.38 14.85 10.62
C ASP A 6 -2.16 13.61 9.76
N PHE A 7 -1.79 13.82 8.48
CA PHE A 7 -1.44 12.75 7.54
C PHE A 7 -2.51 11.64 7.47
N PRO A 8 -3.73 11.98 7.03
CA PRO A 8 -4.81 11.02 6.94
C PRO A 8 -4.54 9.99 5.84
N THR A 9 -5.02 8.75 6.04
CA THR A 9 -4.66 7.60 5.19
C THR A 9 -5.84 6.83 4.64
N SER A 10 -7.00 6.86 5.30
CA SER A 10 -8.12 6.04 4.85
C SER A 10 -9.48 6.63 5.18
N LEU A 11 -10.46 6.32 4.32
CA LEU A 11 -11.88 6.63 4.46
C LEU A 11 -12.68 5.34 4.65
N ALA A 12 -13.77 5.43 5.39
CA ALA A 12 -14.84 4.43 5.41
C ALA A 12 -16.20 5.12 5.53
N PHE A 13 -17.25 4.41 5.12
CA PHE A 13 -18.61 4.93 5.07
C PHE A 13 -19.56 3.96 5.76
N ASP A 14 -20.39 4.45 6.70
CA ASP A 14 -21.43 3.61 7.28
C ASP A 14 -22.69 3.57 6.41
N ASP A 15 -23.61 2.68 6.77
CA ASP A 15 -24.85 2.45 6.02
C ASP A 15 -25.80 3.65 6.05
N GLU A 16 -25.59 4.60 6.96
CA GLU A 16 -26.36 5.84 7.11
C GLU A 16 -25.72 7.03 6.37
N GLY A 17 -24.56 6.82 5.74
CA GLY A 17 -23.79 7.84 5.03
C GLY A 17 -22.85 8.65 5.93
N GLY A 18 -22.61 8.19 7.15
CA GLY A 18 -21.56 8.71 8.01
C GLY A 18 -20.18 8.43 7.43
N VAL A 19 -19.26 9.39 7.58
CA VAL A 19 -17.90 9.30 7.05
C VAL A 19 -16.93 9.13 8.21
N TYR A 20 -16.07 8.14 8.09
CA TYR A 20 -14.96 7.91 9.01
C TYR A 20 -13.64 8.16 8.28
N LEU A 21 -12.68 8.72 8.97
CA LEU A 21 -11.32 8.88 8.46
C LEU A 21 -10.29 8.47 9.49
N ALA A 22 -9.19 7.89 9.02
CA ALA A 22 -8.02 7.58 9.84
C ALA A 22 -6.90 8.59 9.57
N GLU A 23 -6.24 9.03 10.64
CA GLU A 23 -4.91 9.65 10.61
C GLU A 23 -3.85 8.57 10.85
N SER A 24 -2.74 8.65 10.12
CA SER A 24 -1.70 7.61 10.11
C SER A 24 -1.11 7.29 11.49
N GLY A 25 -0.99 8.30 12.33
CA GLY A 25 -0.29 8.17 13.63
C GLY A 25 1.24 8.18 13.52
N LEU A 26 1.79 8.49 12.35
CA LEU A 26 3.23 8.70 12.17
C LEU A 26 3.60 10.14 12.60
N PRO A 27 4.70 10.31 13.36
CA PRO A 27 5.05 11.60 13.97
C PRO A 27 5.78 12.54 13.00
N PHE A 28 5.36 12.58 11.72
CA PHE A 28 5.95 13.49 10.74
C PHE A 28 5.60 14.94 11.06
N GLY A 29 6.52 15.86 10.77
CA GLY A 29 6.28 17.30 10.87
C GLY A 29 5.75 17.77 12.22
N GLY A 30 6.02 17.02 13.31
CA GLY A 30 5.54 17.34 14.66
C GLY A 30 4.15 16.83 15.00
N ALA A 31 3.54 15.98 14.18
CA ALA A 31 2.29 15.31 14.53
C ALA A 31 2.47 14.41 15.77
N ALA A 32 1.43 14.29 16.58
CA ALA A 32 1.45 13.38 17.72
C ALA A 32 1.47 11.91 17.26
N PRO A 33 2.28 11.05 17.88
CA PRO A 33 2.28 9.64 17.55
C PRO A 33 0.97 8.96 17.99
N GLY A 34 0.62 7.88 17.27
CA GLY A 34 -0.60 7.12 17.50
C GLY A 34 -1.72 7.49 16.54
N GLY A 35 -2.21 6.47 15.82
CA GLY A 35 -3.31 6.63 14.86
C GLY A 35 -4.61 7.02 15.53
N ARG A 36 -5.40 7.84 14.83
CA ARG A 36 -6.71 8.32 15.29
C ARG A 36 -7.76 8.02 14.24
N ILE A 37 -8.95 7.71 14.70
CA ILE A 37 -10.13 7.58 13.84
C ILE A 37 -11.15 8.63 14.25
N TRP A 38 -11.57 9.41 13.27
CA TRP A 38 -12.57 10.44 13.39
C TRP A 38 -13.86 10.03 12.71
N ARG A 39 -14.99 10.28 13.34
CA ARG A 39 -16.30 10.29 12.69
C ARG A 39 -16.64 11.72 12.32
N LEU A 40 -17.06 11.92 11.07
CA LEU A 40 -17.53 13.24 10.60
C LEU A 40 -19.04 13.25 10.62
N THR A 41 -19.59 14.28 11.25
CA THR A 41 -21.03 14.56 11.18
C THR A 41 -21.29 15.52 10.02
N PRO A 42 -22.14 15.15 9.05
CA PRO A 42 -22.47 16.05 7.95
C PRO A 42 -23.04 17.37 8.48
N GLY A 43 -22.50 18.50 8.00
CA GLY A 43 -22.96 19.85 8.33
C GLY A 43 -22.90 20.77 7.12
N ALA A 44 -23.63 21.89 7.15
CA ALA A 44 -23.58 22.90 6.11
C ALA A 44 -22.24 23.67 6.22
N GLY A 45 -21.22 23.21 5.50
CA GLY A 45 -19.88 23.80 5.49
C GLY A 45 -18.80 22.84 6.00
N THR A 46 -18.11 23.18 7.10
CA THR A 46 -17.16 22.30 7.77
C THR A 46 -17.88 21.25 8.60
N SER A 47 -17.55 19.98 8.43
CA SER A 47 -18.10 18.89 9.25
C SER A 47 -17.51 18.94 10.66
N GLU A 48 -18.33 18.71 11.66
CA GLU A 48 -17.84 18.48 13.02
C GLU A 48 -17.13 17.12 13.09
N ARG A 49 -15.98 17.07 13.76
CA ARG A 49 -15.19 15.86 13.97
C ARG A 49 -15.38 15.34 15.39
N VAL A 50 -15.79 14.09 15.53
CA VAL A 50 -15.84 13.38 16.80
C VAL A 50 -14.76 12.31 16.81
N LEU A 51 -13.89 12.34 17.81
CA LEU A 51 -12.85 11.31 17.99
C LEU A 51 -13.53 10.01 18.43
N LEU A 52 -13.42 8.97 17.60
CA LEU A 52 -13.94 7.64 17.89
C LEU A 52 -12.87 6.74 18.54
N ALA A 53 -11.64 6.83 18.04
CA ALA A 53 -10.53 6.02 18.53
C ALA A 53 -9.21 6.79 18.42
N ASP A 54 -8.30 6.56 19.36
CA ASP A 54 -6.94 7.11 19.37
C ASP A 54 -5.91 6.05 19.83
N GLY A 55 -4.62 6.37 19.72
CA GLY A 55 -3.55 5.50 20.17
C GLY A 55 -3.44 4.17 19.42
N LEU A 56 -3.94 4.10 18.18
CA LEU A 56 -3.71 2.96 17.29
C LEU A 56 -2.23 2.91 16.87
N ALA A 57 -1.70 1.71 16.62
CA ALA A 57 -0.31 1.53 16.23
C ALA A 57 -0.08 1.97 14.77
N GLY A 58 0.45 3.17 14.57
CA GLY A 58 0.71 3.73 13.25
C GLY A 58 1.85 3.04 12.48
N PRO A 59 1.76 3.03 11.12
CA PRO A 59 0.71 3.68 10.35
C PRO A 59 -0.61 2.92 10.39
N VAL A 60 -1.73 3.66 10.55
CA VAL A 60 -3.04 3.12 10.25
C VAL A 60 -3.23 3.27 8.74
N THR A 61 -3.31 2.16 8.01
CA THR A 61 -3.25 2.12 6.54
C THR A 61 -4.61 1.92 5.88
N GLY A 62 -5.57 1.35 6.61
CA GLY A 62 -6.89 1.05 6.07
C GLY A 62 -8.01 1.18 7.09
N LEU A 63 -9.18 1.57 6.61
CA LEU A 63 -10.46 1.48 7.32
C LEU A 63 -11.48 0.75 6.45
N LEU A 64 -12.28 -0.07 7.10
CA LEU A 64 -13.47 -0.69 6.50
C LEU A 64 -14.62 -0.56 7.49
N TRP A 65 -15.78 -0.10 7.03
CA TRP A 65 -17.04 -0.29 7.74
C TRP A 65 -17.74 -1.54 7.22
N HIS A 66 -18.09 -2.44 8.10
CA HIS A 66 -18.85 -3.64 7.74
C HIS A 66 -19.68 -4.16 8.91
N GLN A 67 -20.97 -4.40 8.66
CA GLN A 67 -21.92 -4.98 9.64
C GLN A 67 -21.92 -4.28 11.02
N GLY A 68 -21.89 -2.93 11.02
CA GLY A 68 -21.96 -2.13 12.24
C GLY A 68 -20.63 -1.95 12.99
N TYR A 69 -19.51 -2.40 12.41
CA TYR A 69 -18.16 -2.28 12.98
C TYR A 69 -17.21 -1.60 12.02
N LEU A 70 -16.24 -0.89 12.59
CA LEU A 70 -15.04 -0.47 11.86
C LEU A 70 -13.92 -1.52 12.03
N TYR A 71 -13.18 -1.73 10.96
CA TYR A 71 -11.96 -2.55 10.94
C TYR A 71 -10.81 -1.63 10.56
N ALA A 72 -9.83 -1.49 11.45
CA ALA A 72 -8.66 -0.65 11.25
C ALA A 72 -7.42 -1.51 11.05
N SER A 73 -6.70 -1.31 9.95
CA SER A 73 -5.42 -1.96 9.68
C SER A 73 -4.31 -1.14 10.36
N GLU A 74 -3.68 -1.71 11.37
CA GLU A 74 -2.58 -1.12 12.13
C GLU A 74 -1.25 -1.70 11.64
N GLY A 75 -0.67 -1.09 10.61
CA GLY A 75 0.58 -1.56 10.00
C GLY A 75 1.75 -1.61 10.98
N GLY A 76 1.81 -0.68 11.94
CA GLY A 76 2.87 -0.66 12.96
C GLY A 76 2.83 -1.79 13.98
N ALA A 77 1.68 -2.45 14.14
CA ALA A 77 1.51 -3.61 15.02
C ALA A 77 1.26 -4.91 14.25
N GLY A 78 1.11 -4.86 12.93
CA GLY A 78 0.77 -6.03 12.12
C GLY A 78 -0.54 -6.67 12.56
N ARG A 79 -1.61 -5.86 12.74
CA ARG A 79 -2.91 -6.34 13.20
C ARG A 79 -4.09 -5.62 12.56
N ILE A 80 -5.24 -6.30 12.51
CA ILE A 80 -6.52 -5.67 12.20
C ILE A 80 -7.33 -5.60 13.49
N THR A 81 -7.73 -4.39 13.87
CA THR A 81 -8.55 -4.13 15.05
C THR A 81 -9.99 -3.83 14.63
N ARG A 82 -10.94 -4.63 15.11
CA ARG A 82 -12.36 -4.35 15.02
C ARG A 82 -12.76 -3.38 16.13
N ILE A 83 -13.49 -2.32 15.76
CA ILE A 83 -13.94 -1.26 16.68
C ILE A 83 -15.47 -1.19 16.63
N GLY A 84 -16.10 -1.34 17.77
CA GLY A 84 -17.55 -1.22 17.93
C GLY A 84 -18.03 0.23 17.95
N PRO A 85 -19.34 0.46 17.84
CA PRO A 85 -19.94 1.80 17.85
C PRO A 85 -19.74 2.55 19.19
N ASP A 86 -19.51 1.81 20.27
CA ASP A 86 -19.18 2.29 21.61
C ASP A 86 -17.67 2.52 21.82
N GLY A 87 -16.84 2.27 20.80
CA GLY A 87 -15.39 2.38 20.85
C GLY A 87 -14.69 1.14 21.44
N GLU A 88 -15.40 0.05 21.77
CA GLU A 88 -14.79 -1.21 22.14
C GLU A 88 -13.86 -1.72 21.03
N ARG A 89 -12.65 -2.15 21.40
CA ARG A 89 -11.61 -2.59 20.46
C ARG A 89 -11.25 -4.05 20.69
N ARG A 90 -11.19 -4.80 19.60
CA ARG A 90 -10.73 -6.19 19.61
C ARG A 90 -9.82 -6.44 18.42
N ALA A 91 -8.59 -6.85 18.66
CA ALA A 91 -7.74 -7.39 17.61
C ALA A 91 -8.36 -8.71 17.10
N ILE A 92 -8.54 -8.79 15.78
CA ILE A 92 -9.11 -9.98 15.11
C ILE A 92 -8.07 -10.70 14.26
N VAL A 93 -7.10 -9.97 13.70
CA VAL A 93 -5.91 -10.50 13.04
C VAL A 93 -4.70 -9.95 13.79
N GLU A 94 -3.73 -10.80 14.10
CA GLU A 94 -2.49 -10.43 14.79
C GLU A 94 -1.31 -11.22 14.24
N GLY A 95 -0.09 -10.73 14.52
CA GLY A 95 1.14 -11.42 14.15
C GLY A 95 1.47 -11.36 12.66
N MET A 96 0.92 -10.38 11.95
CA MET A 96 1.35 -10.11 10.59
C MET A 96 2.79 -9.61 10.55
N PRO A 97 3.60 -10.01 9.54
CA PRO A 97 4.97 -9.53 9.41
C PRO A 97 5.06 -8.01 9.32
N GLY A 98 5.97 -7.42 10.07
CA GLY A 98 6.19 -5.96 9.99
C GLY A 98 6.23 -5.24 11.32
N PRO A 99 6.36 -3.91 11.29
CA PRO A 99 6.50 -3.09 10.08
C PRO A 99 7.80 -3.36 9.32
N GLY A 100 7.72 -3.36 7.98
CA GLY A 100 8.84 -3.42 7.06
C GLY A 100 8.96 -2.14 6.24
N ASN A 101 9.49 -2.23 5.02
CA ASN A 101 9.36 -1.15 4.04
C ASN A 101 7.89 -0.89 3.73
N TYR A 102 7.09 -1.95 3.77
CA TYR A 102 5.63 -1.94 3.64
C TYR A 102 5.00 -2.71 4.81
N HIS A 103 3.68 -2.63 4.90
CA HIS A 103 2.97 -3.06 6.11
C HIS A 103 1.74 -3.91 5.76
N LEU A 104 0.96 -4.22 6.80
CA LEU A 104 -0.42 -4.62 6.64
C LEU A 104 -1.21 -3.42 6.11
N ASP A 105 -1.84 -3.59 4.93
CA ASP A 105 -2.58 -2.55 4.23
C ASP A 105 -4.08 -2.66 4.47
N MET A 106 -4.89 -2.07 3.57
CA MET A 106 -6.33 -2.03 3.78
C MET A 106 -6.98 -3.41 3.75
N ALA A 107 -8.11 -3.52 4.46
CA ALA A 107 -9.00 -4.66 4.42
C ALA A 107 -10.31 -4.32 3.71
N VAL A 108 -10.94 -5.33 3.06
CA VAL A 108 -12.23 -5.22 2.40
C VAL A 108 -13.09 -6.45 2.68
N ALA A 109 -14.40 -6.29 2.73
CA ALA A 109 -15.33 -7.41 2.88
C ALA A 109 -15.59 -8.08 1.53
N GLY A 110 -15.41 -9.37 1.47
CA GLY A 110 -15.68 -10.18 0.27
C GLY A 110 -17.16 -10.57 0.13
N PRO A 111 -17.58 -10.87 -1.10
CA PRO A 111 -18.94 -11.35 -1.36
C PRO A 111 -19.23 -12.74 -0.72
N ASP A 112 -18.19 -13.46 -0.31
CA ASP A 112 -18.25 -14.72 0.43
C ASP A 112 -18.38 -14.53 1.96
N GLY A 113 -18.48 -13.28 2.42
CA GLY A 113 -18.58 -12.92 3.84
C GLY A 113 -17.27 -12.99 4.60
N LYS A 114 -16.13 -13.11 3.92
CA LYS A 114 -14.79 -13.08 4.53
C LYS A 114 -14.18 -11.69 4.46
N LEU A 115 -13.19 -11.45 5.30
CA LEU A 115 -12.35 -10.27 5.30
C LEU A 115 -11.10 -10.55 4.44
N TYR A 116 -10.90 -9.78 3.39
CA TYR A 116 -9.71 -9.82 2.54
C TYR A 116 -8.80 -8.65 2.91
N PHE A 117 -7.50 -8.87 2.94
CA PHE A 117 -6.53 -7.81 3.26
C PHE A 117 -5.19 -8.08 2.58
N ALA A 118 -4.42 -7.03 2.37
CA ALA A 118 -3.10 -7.11 1.78
C ALA A 118 -2.01 -6.96 2.86
N GLN A 119 -0.91 -7.67 2.67
CA GLN A 119 0.31 -7.53 3.44
C GLN A 119 1.45 -7.23 2.49
N GLY A 120 2.05 -6.06 2.62
CA GLY A 120 3.19 -5.64 1.82
C GLY A 120 4.49 -6.38 2.16
N ALA A 121 5.49 -6.26 1.30
CA ALA A 121 6.81 -6.85 1.49
C ALA A 121 7.59 -6.16 2.61
N MET A 122 8.49 -6.88 3.28
CA MET A 122 9.43 -6.31 4.25
C MET A 122 10.54 -5.54 3.55
N SER A 123 10.92 -5.95 2.35
CA SER A 123 12.01 -5.36 1.55
C SER A 123 11.51 -4.72 0.25
N ASN A 124 12.37 -3.95 -0.40
CA ASN A 124 12.08 -3.41 -1.73
C ASN A 124 11.87 -4.53 -2.76
N LEU A 125 12.83 -5.45 -2.87
CA LEU A 125 12.83 -6.49 -3.91
C LEU A 125 13.47 -7.81 -3.41
N GLY A 126 13.03 -8.34 -2.26
CA GLY A 126 13.34 -9.68 -1.75
C GLY A 126 14.64 -9.82 -0.95
N ILE A 127 15.45 -8.78 -0.80
CA ILE A 127 16.65 -8.74 0.05
C ILE A 127 16.60 -7.51 0.95
N ILE A 128 16.72 -7.69 2.26
CA ILE A 128 16.78 -6.60 3.23
C ILE A 128 18.07 -5.81 3.02
N GLY A 129 17.95 -4.49 2.89
CA GLY A 129 19.05 -3.57 2.63
C GLY A 129 19.16 -2.42 3.60
N LEU A 130 20.05 -1.47 3.30
CA LEU A 130 20.27 -0.26 4.11
C LEU A 130 19.04 0.67 4.11
N ASP A 131 18.21 0.63 3.09
CA ASP A 131 16.92 1.31 3.05
C ASP A 131 16.03 0.93 4.24
N ALA A 132 16.08 -0.31 4.71
CA ALA A 132 15.37 -0.77 5.90
C ALA A 132 15.88 -0.10 7.20
N TYR A 133 17.16 0.24 7.26
CA TYR A 133 17.75 1.01 8.36
C TYR A 133 17.40 2.49 8.26
N GLU A 134 17.47 3.06 7.08
CA GLU A 134 17.14 4.47 6.78
C GLU A 134 15.66 4.78 7.06
N ILE A 135 14.75 3.88 6.69
CA ILE A 135 13.31 3.96 7.02
C ILE A 135 13.08 3.75 8.54
N GLY A 136 14.04 3.15 9.24
CA GLY A 136 14.08 3.08 10.70
C GLY A 136 13.43 1.84 11.33
N TRP A 137 13.05 0.82 10.54
CA TRP A 137 12.49 -0.40 11.12
C TRP A 137 13.56 -1.47 11.43
N LEU A 138 14.65 -1.55 10.67
CA LEU A 138 15.67 -2.59 10.84
C LEU A 138 16.31 -2.60 12.23
N GLY A 139 16.58 -1.42 12.79
CA GLY A 139 17.13 -1.31 14.15
C GLY A 139 16.20 -1.82 15.25
N ARG A 140 14.90 -1.84 15.01
CA ARG A 140 13.86 -2.33 15.94
C ARG A 140 13.53 -3.80 15.74
N LEU A 141 13.63 -4.28 14.50
CA LEU A 141 13.24 -5.63 14.08
C LEU A 141 14.36 -6.31 13.26
N PRO A 142 15.58 -6.49 13.85
CA PRO A 142 16.75 -6.94 13.09
C PRO A 142 16.64 -8.37 12.56
N HIS A 143 15.69 -9.15 13.04
CA HIS A 143 15.47 -10.54 12.64
C HIS A 143 14.29 -10.73 11.70
N SER A 144 13.60 -9.64 11.33
CA SER A 144 12.48 -9.70 10.41
C SER A 144 12.95 -9.78 8.97
N TYR A 145 12.20 -10.50 8.13
CA TYR A 145 12.51 -10.72 6.72
C TYR A 145 11.23 -11.08 5.95
N ASP A 146 11.31 -11.10 4.63
CA ASP A 146 10.20 -11.51 3.78
C ASP A 146 9.89 -13.00 3.93
N ILE A 147 8.61 -13.33 4.08
CA ILE A 147 8.12 -14.71 4.19
C ILE A 147 7.38 -15.05 2.91
N PRO A 148 7.83 -16.05 2.12
CA PRO A 148 7.16 -16.42 0.89
C PRO A 148 5.82 -17.10 1.15
N GLY A 149 4.84 -16.88 0.25
CA GLY A 149 3.53 -17.54 0.28
C GLY A 149 3.50 -18.91 -0.43
N LEU A 150 4.54 -19.22 -1.18
CA LEU A 150 4.76 -20.52 -1.85
C LEU A 150 6.15 -21.05 -1.48
N ASP A 151 6.33 -22.37 -1.53
CA ASP A 151 7.66 -22.96 -1.39
C ASP A 151 8.54 -22.49 -2.54
N VAL A 152 9.75 -22.00 -2.23
CA VAL A 152 10.69 -21.48 -3.24
C VAL A 152 12.09 -22.06 -3.08
N VAL A 153 12.84 -22.09 -4.17
CA VAL A 153 14.26 -22.47 -4.20
C VAL A 153 15.09 -21.26 -4.61
N LEU A 154 16.14 -20.95 -3.85
CA LEU A 154 16.94 -19.75 -4.05
C LEU A 154 18.10 -19.98 -5.04
N THR A 155 18.43 -18.94 -5.81
CA THR A 155 19.65 -18.91 -6.65
C THR A 155 20.93 -18.73 -5.82
N GLY A 156 20.80 -18.25 -4.56
CA GLY A 156 21.92 -17.94 -3.69
C GLY A 156 22.55 -16.57 -3.96
N VAL A 157 21.82 -15.67 -4.61
CA VAL A 157 22.22 -14.25 -4.73
C VAL A 157 22.28 -13.61 -3.36
N ASN A 158 23.42 -12.97 -3.07
CA ASN A 158 23.67 -12.27 -1.81
C ASN A 158 24.22 -10.86 -2.11
N VAL A 159 23.92 -9.90 -1.24
CA VAL A 159 24.43 -8.55 -1.33
C VAL A 159 25.22 -8.21 -0.07
N THR A 160 26.41 -7.62 -0.22
CA THR A 160 27.26 -7.18 0.89
C THR A 160 27.17 -5.68 1.03
N THR A 161 26.73 -5.21 2.21
CA THR A 161 26.54 -3.80 2.53
C THR A 161 27.34 -3.42 3.80
N ASP A 162 27.37 -2.16 4.15
CA ASP A 162 27.77 -1.73 5.49
C ASP A 162 26.80 -2.33 6.52
N ASP A 163 27.31 -2.58 7.73
CA ASP A 163 26.53 -3.12 8.84
C ASP A 163 26.27 -2.06 9.91
N PRO A 164 25.14 -1.34 9.84
CA PRO A 164 24.82 -0.32 10.83
C PRO A 164 24.45 -0.90 12.22
N LEU A 165 24.25 -2.21 12.31
CA LEU A 165 23.89 -2.89 13.57
C LEU A 165 25.11 -3.41 14.34
N ALA A 166 26.27 -3.53 13.71
CA ALA A 166 27.49 -4.05 14.34
C ALA A 166 28.11 -3.10 15.38
N GLY A 167 27.76 -1.80 15.33
CA GLY A 167 28.33 -0.79 16.24
C GLY A 167 29.80 -0.46 16.00
N GLU A 168 30.43 -1.03 14.99
CA GLU A 168 31.84 -0.80 14.61
C GLU A 168 31.90 -0.08 13.26
N PRO A 169 32.62 1.07 13.15
CA PRO A 169 32.76 1.78 11.88
C PRO A 169 33.40 0.90 10.79
N GLY A 170 32.78 0.85 9.62
CA GLY A 170 33.27 0.08 8.49
C GLY A 170 32.97 -1.43 8.54
N ALA A 171 32.23 -1.89 9.53
CA ALA A 171 31.72 -3.26 9.56
C ALA A 171 30.86 -3.54 8.31
N ARG A 172 30.98 -4.72 7.78
CA ARG A 172 30.21 -5.16 6.61
C ARG A 172 29.51 -6.48 6.88
N THR A 173 28.34 -6.63 6.28
CA THR A 173 27.56 -7.86 6.36
C THR A 173 27.00 -8.29 5.00
N THR A 174 26.61 -9.55 4.91
CA THR A 174 26.10 -10.14 3.66
C THR A 174 24.71 -10.70 3.91
N THR A 175 23.74 -10.26 3.12
CA THR A 175 22.32 -10.62 3.22
C THR A 175 21.86 -11.29 1.94
N GLY A 176 21.16 -12.42 2.06
CA GLY A 176 20.50 -13.13 0.98
C GLY A 176 18.99 -12.91 0.95
N ALA A 177 18.33 -13.49 -0.06
CA ALA A 177 16.89 -13.41 -0.21
C ALA A 177 16.15 -14.18 0.89
N PHE A 178 14.99 -13.69 1.31
CA PHE A 178 14.12 -14.32 2.32
C PHE A 178 14.87 -14.71 3.60
N ALA A 179 15.78 -13.86 4.03
CA ALA A 179 16.60 -14.08 5.22
C ALA A 179 16.75 -12.76 6.01
N PRO A 180 16.98 -12.85 7.34
CA PRO A 180 17.28 -11.67 8.15
C PRO A 180 18.53 -10.93 7.64
N PHE A 181 18.59 -9.62 7.89
CA PHE A 181 19.79 -8.82 7.60
C PHE A 181 21.04 -9.47 8.21
N GLY A 182 22.11 -9.56 7.43
CA GLY A 182 23.34 -10.21 7.86
C GLY A 182 23.33 -11.75 7.73
N THR A 183 22.32 -12.33 7.12
CA THR A 183 22.24 -13.78 6.90
C THR A 183 22.35 -14.10 5.41
N ALA A 184 23.45 -14.73 5.02
CA ALA A 184 23.66 -15.18 3.64
C ALA A 184 22.86 -16.45 3.33
N THR A 185 22.43 -16.59 2.06
CA THR A 185 21.75 -17.78 1.53
C THR A 185 22.63 -18.52 0.52
N LYS A 186 22.25 -19.75 0.16
CA LYS A 186 23.03 -20.63 -0.73
C LYS A 186 22.23 -21.00 -1.98
N PRO A 187 22.91 -21.26 -3.12
CA PRO A 187 22.25 -21.85 -4.28
C PRO A 187 21.55 -23.16 -3.92
N GLY A 188 20.31 -23.32 -4.37
CA GLY A 188 19.48 -24.49 -4.09
C GLY A 188 18.89 -24.53 -2.67
N GLN A 189 19.06 -23.49 -1.86
CA GLN A 189 18.41 -23.39 -0.56
C GLN A 189 16.91 -23.32 -0.74
N GLN A 190 16.19 -24.21 -0.07
CA GLN A 190 14.74 -24.22 -0.01
C GLN A 190 14.26 -23.30 1.10
N VAL A 191 13.24 -22.51 0.81
CA VAL A 191 12.52 -21.68 1.79
C VAL A 191 11.05 -22.11 1.73
N PRO A 192 10.52 -22.68 2.82
CA PRO A 192 9.12 -23.10 2.85
C PRO A 192 8.17 -21.91 2.86
N ALA A 193 6.99 -22.11 2.30
CA ALA A 193 5.89 -21.18 2.43
C ALA A 193 5.52 -20.94 3.90
N GLY A 194 5.16 -19.71 4.22
CA GLY A 194 4.63 -19.33 5.52
C GLY A 194 3.20 -18.79 5.41
N LEU A 195 2.51 -18.84 6.54
CA LEU A 195 1.22 -18.15 6.72
C LEU A 195 1.15 -17.67 8.17
N PRO A 196 1.06 -16.36 8.44
CA PRO A 196 1.01 -15.27 7.47
C PRO A 196 2.31 -15.13 6.66
N CYS A 197 2.19 -14.54 5.46
CA CYS A 197 3.30 -14.27 4.55
C CYS A 197 3.34 -12.79 4.14
N THR A 198 4.41 -12.38 3.46
CA THR A 198 4.58 -11.02 2.92
C THR A 198 4.31 -10.99 1.42
N ALA A 199 4.15 -9.78 0.86
CA ALA A 199 3.86 -9.57 -0.57
C ALA A 199 2.63 -10.36 -1.04
N ALA A 200 1.52 -10.28 -0.29
CA ALA A 200 0.39 -11.18 -0.44
C ALA A 200 -0.97 -10.52 -0.20
N VAL A 201 -2.00 -11.08 -0.82
CA VAL A 201 -3.39 -10.92 -0.39
C VAL A 201 -3.80 -12.17 0.37
N MET A 202 -4.34 -11.99 1.56
CA MET A 202 -4.86 -13.03 2.43
C MET A 202 -6.33 -12.76 2.75
N ARG A 203 -7.03 -13.78 3.26
CA ARG A 203 -8.39 -13.62 3.78
C ARG A 203 -8.60 -14.43 5.05
N CYS A 204 -9.56 -14.01 5.85
CA CYS A 204 -9.99 -14.74 7.06
C CYS A 204 -11.50 -14.56 7.29
N ASP A 205 -12.04 -15.23 8.28
CA ASP A 205 -13.39 -14.95 8.77
C ASP A 205 -13.42 -13.58 9.48
N LEU A 206 -14.61 -12.99 9.65
CA LEU A 206 -14.77 -11.64 10.25
C LEU A 206 -14.29 -11.56 11.72
N ASP A 207 -14.09 -12.70 12.37
CA ASP A 207 -13.52 -12.79 13.72
C ASP A 207 -12.01 -13.06 13.74
N GLY A 208 -11.39 -13.18 12.55
CA GLY A 208 -9.97 -13.45 12.33
C GLY A 208 -9.60 -14.92 12.19
N GLY A 209 -10.57 -15.83 12.35
CA GLY A 209 -10.37 -17.27 12.18
C GLY A 209 -10.11 -17.66 10.72
N ASN A 210 -9.61 -18.89 10.51
CA ASN A 210 -9.43 -19.50 9.19
C ASN A 210 -8.63 -18.62 8.19
N LEU A 211 -7.44 -18.15 8.63
CA LEU A 211 -6.54 -17.40 7.76
C LEU A 211 -6.11 -18.24 6.56
N GLU A 212 -6.26 -17.69 5.36
CA GLU A 212 -5.96 -18.35 4.08
C GLU A 212 -5.15 -17.40 3.17
N LEU A 213 -4.21 -17.96 2.42
CA LEU A 213 -3.58 -17.26 1.30
C LEU A 213 -4.56 -17.19 0.12
N VAL A 214 -4.74 -15.98 -0.42
CA VAL A 214 -5.47 -15.77 -1.68
C VAL A 214 -4.50 -15.72 -2.85
N ALA A 215 -3.48 -14.86 -2.75
CA ALA A 215 -2.52 -14.62 -3.82
C ALA A 215 -1.19 -14.16 -3.26
N TRP A 216 -0.08 -14.48 -3.95
CA TRP A 216 1.26 -14.10 -3.55
C TRP A 216 2.03 -13.39 -4.67
N GLY A 217 3.02 -12.58 -4.29
CA GLY A 217 3.90 -11.90 -5.23
C GLY A 217 3.43 -10.51 -5.65
N LEU A 218 2.54 -9.88 -4.86
CA LEU A 218 2.18 -8.47 -4.93
C LEU A 218 3.06 -7.70 -3.94
N ARG A 219 3.94 -6.83 -4.44
CA ARG A 219 4.94 -6.16 -3.58
C ARG A 219 4.33 -5.33 -2.45
N ASN A 220 3.37 -4.49 -2.80
CA ASN A 220 2.64 -3.63 -1.86
C ASN A 220 1.27 -3.29 -2.44
N ALA A 221 0.33 -4.22 -2.32
CA ALA A 221 -1.06 -4.05 -2.76
C ALA A 221 -1.79 -3.08 -1.81
N PHE A 222 -1.41 -1.79 -1.87
CA PHE A 222 -1.87 -0.75 -0.95
C PHE A 222 -3.37 -0.48 -1.08
N GLY A 223 -3.93 -0.56 -2.28
CA GLY A 223 -5.35 -0.45 -2.56
C GLY A 223 -5.96 -1.81 -2.89
N LEU A 224 -7.07 -2.15 -2.25
CA LEU A 224 -7.80 -3.40 -2.47
C LEU A 224 -9.30 -3.10 -2.53
N GLY A 225 -10.03 -3.75 -3.45
CA GLY A 225 -11.47 -3.51 -3.56
C GLY A 225 -12.18 -4.48 -4.50
N PHE A 226 -13.43 -4.77 -4.21
CA PHE A 226 -14.29 -5.56 -5.08
C PHE A 226 -15.04 -4.68 -6.07
N LEU A 227 -15.06 -5.10 -7.33
CA LEU A 227 -16.01 -4.58 -8.30
C LEU A 227 -17.43 -5.12 -8.02
N PRO A 228 -18.47 -4.44 -8.52
CA PRO A 228 -19.86 -4.93 -8.38
C PRO A 228 -20.10 -6.32 -8.98
N ASP A 229 -19.28 -6.75 -9.93
CA ASP A 229 -19.35 -8.08 -10.55
C ASP A 229 -18.61 -9.17 -9.75
N GLY A 230 -18.00 -8.82 -8.61
CA GLY A 230 -17.31 -9.73 -7.70
C GLY A 230 -15.82 -9.92 -7.99
N ARG A 231 -15.25 -9.27 -9.00
CA ARG A 231 -13.79 -9.26 -9.21
C ARG A 231 -13.09 -8.47 -8.12
N LEU A 232 -12.04 -9.04 -7.54
CA LEU A 232 -11.17 -8.36 -6.59
C LEU A 232 -10.03 -7.69 -7.35
N LEU A 233 -9.86 -6.40 -7.13
CA LEU A 233 -8.75 -5.63 -7.69
C LEU A 233 -7.75 -5.24 -6.61
N ALA A 234 -6.47 -5.16 -6.99
CA ALA A 234 -5.38 -4.65 -6.18
C ALA A 234 -4.58 -3.61 -6.94
N VAL A 235 -4.34 -2.45 -6.30
CA VAL A 235 -3.35 -1.46 -6.75
C VAL A 235 -2.04 -1.80 -6.06
N ASP A 236 -1.07 -2.29 -6.82
CA ASP A 236 0.23 -2.75 -6.35
C ASP A 236 1.32 -1.74 -6.72
N GLN A 237 2.00 -1.21 -5.71
CA GLN A 237 3.04 -0.20 -5.93
C GLN A 237 4.34 -0.83 -6.43
N GLY A 238 4.91 -0.26 -7.49
CA GLY A 238 6.13 -0.68 -8.15
C GLY A 238 7.36 -0.62 -7.25
N ALA A 239 8.35 -1.45 -7.54
CA ALA A 239 9.62 -1.46 -6.80
C ALA A 239 10.50 -0.25 -7.16
N ASP A 240 11.37 0.16 -6.24
CA ASP A 240 12.09 1.41 -6.27
C ASP A 240 13.56 1.24 -6.61
N ASP A 241 14.20 2.31 -7.12
CA ASP A 241 15.65 2.37 -7.31
C ASP A 241 16.36 2.66 -5.99
N ARG A 242 16.28 1.70 -5.05
CA ARG A 242 16.87 1.78 -3.70
C ARG A 242 17.19 0.42 -3.08
N GLY A 243 17.93 0.47 -1.99
CA GLY A 243 18.21 -0.71 -1.16
C GLY A 243 19.23 -1.66 -1.78
N SER A 244 19.25 -2.89 -1.28
CA SER A 244 20.22 -3.91 -1.70
C SER A 244 19.99 -4.46 -3.10
N ARG A 245 18.77 -4.35 -3.60
CA ARG A 245 18.39 -4.80 -4.94
C ARG A 245 17.52 -3.74 -5.59
N PRO A 246 18.14 -2.64 -6.07
CA PRO A 246 17.42 -1.55 -6.73
C PRO A 246 16.89 -1.99 -8.09
N ILE A 247 15.81 -1.36 -8.55
CA ILE A 247 15.20 -1.59 -9.86
C ILE A 247 14.72 -0.24 -10.41
N GLY A 248 15.01 0.04 -11.67
CA GLY A 248 14.54 1.25 -12.35
C GLY A 248 13.22 1.04 -13.07
N ASN A 249 12.48 2.12 -13.26
CA ASN A 249 11.30 2.19 -14.13
C ASN A 249 10.17 1.17 -13.85
N ALA A 250 10.11 0.59 -12.66
CA ALA A 250 9.01 -0.32 -12.32
C ALA A 250 7.70 0.49 -12.20
N PRO A 251 6.67 0.18 -13.02
CA PRO A 251 5.38 0.84 -12.92
C PRO A 251 4.62 0.40 -11.67
N ASP A 252 3.69 1.22 -11.21
CA ASP A 252 2.61 0.76 -10.36
C ASP A 252 1.60 -0.02 -11.21
N LEU A 253 0.92 -0.99 -10.62
CA LEU A 253 0.14 -1.97 -11.37
C LEU A 253 -1.28 -2.12 -10.81
N LEU A 254 -2.26 -2.25 -11.69
CA LEU A 254 -3.59 -2.69 -11.29
C LEU A 254 -3.76 -4.17 -11.69
N PHE A 255 -4.03 -5.00 -10.71
CA PHE A 255 -4.26 -6.42 -10.93
C PHE A 255 -5.69 -6.83 -10.62
N GLU A 256 -6.20 -7.80 -11.38
CA GLU A 256 -7.32 -8.63 -10.95
C GLU A 256 -6.78 -9.78 -10.09
N VAL A 257 -7.16 -9.82 -8.81
CA VAL A 257 -6.64 -10.81 -7.85
C VAL A 257 -7.40 -12.13 -7.98
N ARG A 258 -6.65 -13.20 -8.23
CA ARG A 258 -7.17 -14.56 -8.42
C ARG A 258 -6.63 -15.51 -7.35
N GLN A 259 -7.49 -16.38 -6.86
CA GLN A 259 -7.11 -17.40 -5.88
C GLN A 259 -6.01 -18.33 -6.43
N GLY A 260 -4.92 -18.47 -5.67
CA GLY A 260 -3.79 -19.33 -6.00
C GLY A 260 -2.81 -18.77 -7.03
N ALA A 261 -3.00 -17.53 -7.47
CA ALA A 261 -2.13 -16.88 -8.43
C ALA A 261 -0.82 -16.36 -7.80
N TRP A 262 0.22 -16.26 -8.63
CA TRP A 262 1.47 -15.58 -8.32
C TRP A 262 1.62 -14.34 -9.21
N TYR A 263 1.97 -13.20 -8.61
CA TYR A 263 2.05 -11.91 -9.29
C TYR A 263 3.49 -11.49 -9.63
N GLY A 264 4.45 -12.36 -9.34
CA GLY A 264 5.80 -12.26 -9.86
C GLY A 264 6.85 -11.71 -8.91
N TRP A 265 6.50 -10.88 -7.92
CA TRP A 265 7.50 -10.43 -6.96
C TRP A 265 8.17 -11.63 -6.27
N PRO A 266 9.51 -11.63 -6.08
CA PRO A 266 10.46 -10.53 -6.29
C PRO A 266 11.16 -10.53 -7.66
N ASP A 267 10.83 -11.42 -8.58
CA ASP A 267 11.61 -11.66 -9.81
C ASP A 267 10.95 -11.17 -11.11
N TYR A 268 9.67 -10.78 -11.02
CA TYR A 268 8.92 -10.20 -12.14
C TYR A 268 8.16 -8.95 -11.69
N VAL A 269 7.98 -8.02 -12.61
CA VAL A 269 7.12 -6.83 -12.48
C VAL A 269 6.14 -6.85 -13.66
N GLY A 270 4.85 -6.96 -13.38
CA GLY A 270 3.82 -7.03 -14.42
C GLY A 270 3.99 -8.18 -15.42
N GLY A 271 4.60 -9.29 -14.99
CA GLY A 271 4.91 -10.43 -15.85
C GLY A 271 6.21 -10.27 -16.69
N VAL A 272 6.91 -9.14 -16.57
CA VAL A 272 8.22 -8.89 -17.20
C VAL A 272 9.32 -9.24 -16.20
N PRO A 273 10.34 -10.05 -16.57
CA PRO A 273 11.40 -10.43 -15.66
C PRO A 273 12.27 -9.23 -15.27
N VAL A 274 12.68 -9.14 -14.00
CA VAL A 274 13.54 -8.05 -13.48
C VAL A 274 14.90 -7.97 -14.17
N THR A 275 15.28 -9.01 -14.91
CA THR A 275 16.50 -9.05 -15.74
C THR A 275 16.35 -8.32 -17.07
N ASP A 276 15.13 -7.87 -17.43
CA ASP A 276 14.91 -7.07 -18.63
C ASP A 276 15.62 -5.72 -18.51
N PRO A 277 16.33 -5.24 -19.56
CA PRO A 277 17.05 -3.97 -19.54
C PRO A 277 16.17 -2.74 -19.20
N VAL A 278 14.86 -2.80 -19.39
CA VAL A 278 13.93 -1.73 -19.01
C VAL A 278 14.01 -1.41 -17.51
N PHE A 279 14.33 -2.42 -16.69
CA PHE A 279 14.42 -2.30 -15.24
C PHE A 279 15.83 -2.00 -14.73
N ARG A 280 16.73 -1.54 -15.60
CA ARG A 280 18.07 -1.19 -15.17
C ARG A 280 18.04 0.02 -14.23
N PRO A 281 18.51 -0.12 -12.98
CA PRO A 281 18.54 0.98 -12.02
C PRO A 281 19.72 1.91 -12.30
N GLU A 282 19.65 3.14 -11.80
CA GLU A 282 20.78 4.06 -11.76
C GLU A 282 21.69 3.82 -10.55
N ARG A 283 21.13 3.30 -9.44
CA ARG A 283 21.82 3.16 -8.15
C ARG A 283 22.40 1.78 -7.89
N GLY A 284 22.45 0.92 -8.90
CA GLY A 284 22.99 -0.42 -8.71
C GLY A 284 23.12 -1.23 -10.00
N PRO A 285 23.54 -2.49 -9.88
CA PRO A 285 23.58 -3.39 -11.02
C PRO A 285 22.18 -3.81 -11.45
N GLN A 286 22.04 -4.23 -12.71
CA GLN A 286 20.83 -4.92 -13.19
C GLN A 286 20.46 -6.06 -12.24
N PRO A 287 19.20 -6.13 -11.74
CA PRO A 287 18.77 -7.26 -10.91
C PRO A 287 18.90 -8.59 -11.62
N THR A 288 19.24 -9.63 -10.86
CA THR A 288 19.21 -11.02 -11.31
C THR A 288 18.15 -11.77 -10.54
N PHE A 289 17.74 -12.94 -11.00
CA PHE A 289 16.73 -13.75 -10.31
C PHE A 289 17.17 -14.20 -8.92
N LEU A 290 16.28 -14.15 -7.97
CA LEU A 290 16.44 -14.70 -6.61
C LEU A 290 15.92 -16.13 -6.53
N LEU A 291 14.90 -16.48 -7.34
CA LEU A 291 14.27 -17.80 -7.36
C LEU A 291 14.88 -18.62 -8.49
N ALA A 292 15.18 -19.89 -8.21
CA ALA A 292 15.79 -20.82 -9.15
C ALA A 292 14.77 -21.78 -9.80
N ASP A 293 13.53 -21.79 -9.32
CA ASP A 293 12.50 -22.77 -9.63
C ASP A 293 11.24 -22.18 -10.26
N HIS A 294 11.39 -21.16 -11.10
CA HIS A 294 10.26 -20.52 -11.80
C HIS A 294 9.36 -21.49 -12.56
N ASP A 295 9.91 -22.62 -13.03
CA ASP A 295 9.18 -23.68 -13.71
C ASP A 295 8.21 -24.47 -12.81
N ARG A 296 8.35 -24.33 -11.49
CA ARG A 296 7.47 -24.93 -10.48
C ARG A 296 6.44 -23.98 -9.91
N LEU A 297 6.66 -22.67 -10.08
CA LEU A 297 5.74 -21.64 -9.64
C LEU A 297 4.64 -21.42 -10.72
N PRO A 298 3.46 -20.91 -10.34
CA PRO A 298 2.51 -20.43 -11.33
C PRO A 298 3.15 -19.40 -12.26
N THR A 299 2.71 -19.33 -13.51
CA THR A 299 3.13 -18.23 -14.40
C THR A 299 2.72 -16.89 -13.77
N PRO A 300 3.63 -15.89 -13.73
CA PRO A 300 3.30 -14.60 -13.17
C PRO A 300 2.10 -13.96 -13.89
N GLU A 301 1.11 -13.53 -13.12
CA GLU A 301 -0.07 -12.83 -13.66
C GLU A 301 0.33 -11.49 -14.26
N LYS A 302 -0.37 -11.11 -15.31
CA LYS A 302 -0.20 -9.79 -15.92
C LYS A 302 -1.18 -8.79 -15.32
N PRO A 303 -0.79 -7.52 -15.20
CA PRO A 303 -1.71 -6.47 -14.77
C PRO A 303 -2.79 -6.23 -15.84
N VAL A 304 -3.89 -5.69 -15.41
CA VAL A 304 -4.95 -5.19 -16.30
C VAL A 304 -4.66 -3.75 -16.74
N LEU A 305 -3.83 -3.03 -15.96
CA LEU A 305 -3.37 -1.68 -16.27
C LEU A 305 -1.98 -1.45 -15.64
N ASP A 306 -1.08 -0.87 -16.42
CA ASP A 306 0.18 -0.31 -15.97
C ASP A 306 -0.02 1.20 -15.77
N PHE A 307 0.21 1.69 -14.55
CA PHE A 307 0.33 3.12 -14.30
C PHE A 307 1.73 3.61 -14.70
N GLU A 308 1.91 4.91 -14.77
CA GLU A 308 3.25 5.47 -14.92
C GLU A 308 4.12 5.10 -13.70
N SER A 309 5.42 4.86 -13.92
CA SER A 309 6.36 4.56 -12.83
C SER A 309 6.42 5.72 -11.82
N HIS A 310 6.49 5.39 -10.53
CA HIS A 310 6.63 6.34 -9.42
C HIS A 310 5.45 7.32 -9.20
N VAL A 311 4.27 7.08 -9.79
CA VAL A 311 3.07 7.89 -9.47
C VAL A 311 2.50 7.54 -8.10
N ALA A 312 2.96 6.46 -7.49
CA ALA A 312 2.48 5.90 -6.23
C ALA A 312 0.95 5.80 -6.22
N ALA A 313 0.42 5.00 -7.13
CA ALA A 313 -1.01 4.68 -7.13
C ALA A 313 -1.38 4.03 -5.80
N THR A 314 -2.41 4.53 -5.14
CA THR A 314 -2.76 4.08 -3.78
C THR A 314 -4.09 3.35 -3.76
N LYS A 315 -5.20 4.04 -3.67
CA LYS A 315 -6.52 3.44 -3.52
C LYS A 315 -7.47 3.85 -4.62
N PHE A 316 -8.61 3.21 -4.67
CA PHE A 316 -9.63 3.52 -5.65
C PHE A 316 -11.04 3.37 -5.07
N ALA A 317 -12.00 4.05 -5.71
CA ALA A 317 -13.42 3.85 -5.46
C ALA A 317 -14.17 3.65 -6.78
N VAL A 318 -15.23 2.84 -6.73
CA VAL A 318 -16.11 2.59 -7.86
C VAL A 318 -17.18 3.65 -7.91
N ALA A 319 -17.33 4.35 -9.03
CA ALA A 319 -18.34 5.38 -9.24
C ALA A 319 -19.76 4.81 -9.07
N PRO A 320 -20.63 5.49 -8.28
CA PRO A 320 -21.94 4.97 -7.93
C PRO A 320 -22.87 4.91 -9.17
N PRO A 321 -23.90 4.05 -9.13
CA PRO A 321 -24.85 3.92 -10.23
C PRO A 321 -25.59 5.21 -10.62
N SER A 322 -25.66 6.19 -9.72
CA SER A 322 -26.26 7.51 -9.95
C SER A 322 -25.38 8.46 -10.76
N SER A 323 -24.08 8.15 -10.92
CA SER A 323 -23.15 8.95 -11.72
C SER A 323 -23.23 8.62 -13.21
N PRO A 324 -23.06 9.59 -14.11
CA PRO A 324 -22.82 9.34 -15.54
C PRO A 324 -21.62 8.45 -15.83
N LEU A 325 -20.69 8.34 -14.88
CA LEU A 325 -19.49 7.49 -14.94
C LEU A 325 -19.65 6.20 -14.13
N ALA A 326 -20.89 5.75 -13.92
CA ALA A 326 -21.19 4.56 -13.11
C ALA A 326 -20.32 3.36 -13.46
N GLY A 327 -19.76 2.72 -12.44
CA GLY A 327 -18.90 1.54 -12.57
C GLY A 327 -17.44 1.82 -12.91
N ARG A 328 -17.06 3.04 -13.31
CA ARG A 328 -15.67 3.42 -13.49
C ARG A 328 -14.96 3.58 -12.14
N LEU A 329 -13.65 3.42 -12.16
CA LEU A 329 -12.81 3.61 -10.97
C LEU A 329 -12.25 5.03 -10.96
N VAL A 330 -12.24 5.65 -9.80
CA VAL A 330 -11.40 6.82 -9.52
C VAL A 330 -10.24 6.33 -8.68
N VAL A 331 -9.01 6.47 -9.19
CA VAL A 331 -7.77 6.01 -8.56
C VAL A 331 -6.99 7.22 -8.08
N THR A 332 -6.46 7.16 -6.86
CA THR A 332 -5.58 8.19 -6.29
C THR A 332 -4.12 7.92 -6.64
N LEU A 333 -3.42 8.94 -7.12
CA LEU A 333 -1.99 8.93 -7.42
C LEU A 333 -1.29 9.84 -6.42
N PHE A 334 -0.68 9.25 -5.39
CA PHE A 334 -0.04 9.97 -4.28
C PHE A 334 1.13 10.83 -4.74
N GLY A 335 1.88 10.34 -5.71
CA GLY A 335 2.99 11.03 -6.34
C GLY A 335 4.36 10.56 -5.87
N ASP A 336 5.36 10.92 -6.64
CA ASP A 336 6.75 10.53 -6.43
C ASP A 336 7.31 10.90 -5.05
N GLU A 337 8.27 10.13 -4.58
CA GLU A 337 9.00 10.34 -3.33
C GLU A 337 10.52 10.40 -3.59
N ALA A 338 10.91 11.04 -4.71
CA ALA A 338 12.31 11.32 -4.98
C ALA A 338 12.90 12.24 -3.88
N PRO A 339 14.14 12.02 -3.42
CA PRO A 339 15.17 11.10 -3.92
C PRO A 339 15.10 9.68 -3.34
N MET A 340 14.15 9.37 -2.47
CA MET A 340 14.10 8.05 -1.81
C MET A 340 13.84 6.93 -2.80
N THR A 341 12.83 7.07 -3.65
CA THR A 341 12.34 5.99 -4.54
C THR A 341 12.98 6.00 -5.92
N MET A 342 13.47 7.17 -6.36
CA MET A 342 14.09 7.37 -7.66
C MET A 342 15.10 8.53 -7.59
N PRO A 343 16.06 8.67 -8.55
CA PRO A 343 16.94 9.81 -8.62
C PRO A 343 16.20 11.15 -8.71
N SER A 344 16.77 12.19 -8.11
CA SER A 344 16.24 13.57 -8.17
C SER A 344 16.38 14.20 -9.56
N GLY A 345 15.55 15.21 -9.83
CA GLY A 345 15.66 16.07 -11.02
C GLY A 345 14.72 15.71 -12.16
N GLY A 346 13.89 14.70 -12.01
CA GLY A 346 12.77 14.40 -12.92
C GLY A 346 11.56 15.35 -12.73
N PRO A 347 10.54 15.24 -13.59
CA PRO A 347 9.28 15.94 -13.39
C PRO A 347 8.58 15.43 -12.13
N GLN A 348 7.75 16.25 -11.52
CA GLN A 348 6.87 15.83 -10.46
C GLN A 348 5.77 14.90 -11.05
N LEU A 349 5.66 13.70 -10.52
CA LEU A 349 4.74 12.67 -10.98
C LEU A 349 3.56 12.49 -10.00
N GLY A 350 2.43 12.01 -10.51
CA GLY A 350 1.23 11.77 -9.72
C GLY A 350 0.62 13.05 -9.12
N ARG A 351 0.15 12.97 -7.87
CA ARG A 351 -0.55 14.04 -7.12
C ARG A 351 -1.88 14.43 -7.77
N ASP A 352 -2.52 13.45 -8.35
CA ASP A 352 -3.74 13.62 -9.13
C ASP A 352 -4.69 12.43 -8.96
N LEU A 353 -5.78 12.45 -9.67
CA LEU A 353 -6.74 11.37 -9.77
C LEU A 353 -6.80 10.87 -11.20
N LEU A 354 -6.95 9.57 -11.34
CA LEU A 354 -7.11 8.91 -12.64
C LEU A 354 -8.44 8.19 -12.72
N LEU A 355 -9.18 8.41 -13.81
CA LEU A 355 -10.37 7.64 -14.13
C LEU A 355 -9.98 6.40 -14.93
N VAL A 356 -10.46 5.22 -14.52
CA VAL A 356 -10.22 3.95 -15.20
C VAL A 356 -11.55 3.29 -15.53
N ASP A 357 -11.72 2.83 -16.77
CA ASP A 357 -12.89 2.07 -17.21
C ASP A 357 -12.61 0.56 -17.08
N PRO A 358 -13.25 -0.19 -16.15
CA PRO A 358 -12.97 -1.61 -15.96
C PRO A 358 -13.52 -2.51 -17.10
N ALA A 359 -14.18 -1.95 -18.10
CA ALA A 359 -14.65 -2.71 -19.26
C ALA A 359 -13.53 -2.95 -20.28
N ASP A 360 -12.61 -2.00 -20.44
CA ASP A 360 -11.51 -2.07 -21.40
C ASP A 360 -10.17 -1.58 -20.84
N TRP A 361 -10.15 -1.19 -19.57
CA TRP A 361 -9.00 -0.65 -18.81
C TRP A 361 -8.43 0.65 -19.39
N SER A 362 -9.21 1.34 -20.21
CA SER A 362 -8.84 2.68 -20.68
C SER A 362 -8.82 3.69 -19.54
N THR A 363 -7.94 4.70 -19.66
CA THR A 363 -7.76 5.75 -18.67
C THR A 363 -8.11 7.11 -19.20
N ALA A 364 -8.57 7.99 -18.32
CA ALA A 364 -8.82 9.39 -18.62
C ALA A 364 -8.51 10.26 -17.38
N GLY A 365 -8.07 11.50 -17.61
CA GLY A 365 -8.00 12.50 -16.55
C GLY A 365 -9.40 12.94 -16.11
N LEU A 366 -9.54 13.36 -14.86
CA LEU A 366 -10.75 14.02 -14.38
C LEU A 366 -10.74 15.51 -14.81
N PRO A 367 -11.92 16.19 -14.81
CA PRO A 367 -11.97 17.63 -15.00
C PRO A 367 -11.10 18.40 -13.98
N ALA A 368 -10.85 19.68 -14.21
CA ALA A 368 -10.10 20.49 -13.25
C ALA A 368 -10.80 20.53 -11.88
N GLY A 369 -10.12 19.97 -10.89
CA GLY A 369 -10.59 19.82 -9.51
C GLY A 369 -9.81 20.64 -8.49
N PRO A 370 -9.90 20.31 -7.22
CA PRO A 370 -9.10 20.94 -6.19
C PRO A 370 -7.61 20.66 -6.41
N ARG A 371 -6.77 21.63 -6.04
CA ARG A 371 -5.33 21.40 -6.04
C ARG A 371 -4.96 20.48 -4.87
N LEU A 372 -4.56 19.27 -5.19
CA LEU A 372 -4.16 18.25 -4.22
C LEU A 372 -2.66 18.35 -3.91
N HIS A 373 -2.28 17.94 -2.71
CA HIS A 373 -0.88 17.75 -2.35
C HIS A 373 -0.46 16.29 -2.60
N ARG A 374 -1.13 15.36 -1.89
CA ARG A 374 -0.86 13.92 -2.01
C ARG A 374 -2.16 13.14 -1.74
N PRO A 375 -3.02 12.97 -2.77
CA PRO A 375 -4.24 12.22 -2.61
C PRO A 375 -3.92 10.76 -2.30
N ILE A 376 -4.55 10.22 -1.25
CA ILE A 376 -4.21 8.88 -0.75
C ILE A 376 -5.41 7.93 -0.73
N ASP A 377 -6.61 8.46 -0.57
CA ASP A 377 -7.84 7.68 -0.58
C ASP A 377 -8.99 8.48 -1.18
N VAL A 378 -10.00 7.78 -1.68
CA VAL A 378 -11.12 8.36 -2.38
C VAL A 378 -12.39 7.56 -2.11
N GLY A 379 -13.53 8.25 -2.09
CA GLY A 379 -14.83 7.62 -1.92
C GLY A 379 -15.96 8.52 -2.38
N PHE A 380 -17.19 8.06 -2.25
CA PHE A 380 -18.37 8.81 -2.69
C PHE A 380 -19.30 9.09 -1.53
N ALA A 381 -19.72 10.34 -1.42
CA ALA A 381 -20.72 10.74 -0.44
C ALA A 381 -22.05 10.07 -0.73
N ALA A 382 -22.70 9.55 0.30
CA ALA A 382 -24.05 9.02 0.19
C ALA A 382 -25.04 10.12 -0.24
N GLY A 383 -26.03 9.76 -1.05
CA GLY A 383 -27.13 10.62 -1.49
C GLY A 383 -26.87 11.37 -2.78
N ASP A 384 -25.85 12.21 -2.88
CA ASP A 384 -25.58 13.04 -4.07
C ASP A 384 -24.39 12.58 -4.92
N GLY A 385 -23.62 11.58 -4.46
CA GLY A 385 -22.51 11.02 -5.21
C GLY A 385 -21.31 11.95 -5.38
N ALA A 386 -21.19 13.00 -4.54
CA ALA A 386 -20.02 13.86 -4.57
C ALA A 386 -18.75 13.05 -4.25
N LEU A 387 -17.67 13.34 -4.99
CA LEU A 387 -16.39 12.70 -4.77
C LEU A 387 -15.73 13.25 -3.50
N LEU A 388 -15.39 12.36 -2.58
CA LEU A 388 -14.61 12.68 -1.38
C LEU A 388 -13.17 12.26 -1.62
N ILE A 389 -12.22 13.20 -1.48
CA ILE A 389 -10.80 12.96 -1.72
C ILE A 389 -10.06 13.23 -0.43
N LEU A 390 -9.36 12.22 0.07
CA LEU A 390 -8.50 12.33 1.23
C LEU A 390 -7.09 12.70 0.77
N ASP A 391 -6.67 13.90 1.13
CA ASP A 391 -5.36 14.44 0.82
C ASP A 391 -4.46 14.32 2.06
N PHE A 392 -3.39 13.56 1.96
CA PHE A 392 -2.43 13.31 3.03
C PHE A 392 -1.78 14.61 3.54
N GLY A 393 -1.69 15.62 2.67
CA GLY A 393 -1.13 16.91 2.98
C GLY A 393 0.31 17.09 2.50
N ARG A 394 1.00 18.05 3.11
CA ARG A 394 2.37 18.39 2.72
C ARG A 394 3.36 17.38 3.28
N PHE A 395 3.94 16.62 2.40
CA PHE A 395 4.92 15.59 2.68
C PHE A 395 5.87 15.49 1.49
N GLU A 396 7.18 15.68 1.73
CA GLU A 396 8.21 15.60 0.70
C GLU A 396 9.40 14.81 1.26
N MET A 397 9.96 13.97 0.40
CA MET A 397 11.26 13.36 0.66
C MET A 397 12.34 14.29 0.12
N THR A 398 13.39 14.51 0.90
CA THR A 398 14.53 15.34 0.49
C THR A 398 15.83 14.61 0.79
N ASP A 399 16.96 15.12 0.28
CA ASP A 399 18.30 14.60 0.61
C ASP A 399 18.64 14.71 2.11
N HIS A 400 17.84 15.47 2.86
CA HIS A 400 17.99 15.67 4.32
C HIS A 400 16.95 14.90 5.14
N GLY A 401 16.11 14.09 4.51
CA GLY A 401 15.05 13.33 5.14
C GLY A 401 13.65 13.85 4.80
N VAL A 402 12.68 13.56 5.67
CA VAL A 402 11.27 13.92 5.47
C VAL A 402 11.01 15.36 5.86
N GLU A 403 10.50 16.15 4.92
CA GLU A 403 9.89 17.44 5.15
C GLU A 403 8.38 17.32 5.12
N ALA A 404 7.73 17.49 6.25
CA ALA A 404 6.30 17.32 6.37
C ALA A 404 5.68 18.39 7.28
N LYS A 405 4.39 18.66 7.11
CA LYS A 405 3.66 19.63 7.91
C LYS A 405 2.42 18.99 8.54
N ALA A 406 2.44 18.81 9.85
CA ALA A 406 1.26 18.41 10.63
C ALA A 406 0.09 19.39 10.41
N GLY A 407 -1.14 18.90 10.45
CA GLY A 407 -2.35 19.69 10.22
C GLY A 407 -2.50 20.18 8.77
N SER A 408 -1.75 19.64 7.81
CA SER A 408 -1.89 20.03 6.40
C SER A 408 -2.80 19.11 5.59
N GLY A 409 -3.17 17.95 6.13
CA GLY A 409 -4.08 17.01 5.50
C GLY A 409 -5.51 17.53 5.42
N ARG A 410 -6.25 17.07 4.43
CA ARG A 410 -7.59 17.56 4.12
C ARG A 410 -8.50 16.46 3.62
N LEU A 411 -9.81 16.61 3.90
CA LEU A 411 -10.86 15.90 3.19
C LEU A 411 -11.58 16.89 2.28
N TRP A 412 -11.42 16.73 1.00
CA TRP A 412 -12.11 17.49 -0.03
C TRP A 412 -13.47 16.87 -0.33
N ARG A 413 -14.43 17.69 -0.72
CA ARG A 413 -15.69 17.29 -1.32
C ARG A 413 -15.81 17.98 -2.67
N TRP A 414 -15.89 17.21 -3.73
CA TRP A 414 -15.93 17.74 -5.07
C TRP A 414 -17.24 17.34 -5.77
N GLU A 415 -18.08 18.35 -6.00
CA GLU A 415 -19.33 18.21 -6.74
C GLU A 415 -19.08 18.42 -8.23
N GLY A 416 -19.78 17.63 -9.08
CA GLY A 416 -19.64 17.74 -10.54
C GLY A 416 -18.30 17.24 -11.10
N TRP A 417 -17.61 16.41 -10.35
CA TRP A 417 -16.38 15.72 -10.76
C TRP A 417 -16.55 14.85 -12.02
N ASP A 418 -17.78 14.42 -12.28
CA ASP A 418 -18.20 13.55 -13.39
C ASP A 418 -18.79 14.32 -14.61
N ARG A 419 -18.71 15.65 -14.60
CA ARG A 419 -19.14 16.47 -15.72
C ARG A 419 -18.04 16.57 -16.77
N PRO A 420 -18.37 16.49 -18.08
CA PRO A 420 -17.36 16.72 -19.12
C PRO A 420 -16.77 18.13 -18.92
N SER A 421 -15.44 18.23 -19.09
CA SER A 421 -14.76 19.52 -19.17
C SER A 421 -15.43 20.35 -20.26
N THR A 422 -16.09 21.43 -19.91
CA THR A 422 -16.54 22.44 -20.89
C THR A 422 -15.27 23.07 -21.45
N GLY A 423 -14.85 22.60 -22.64
CA GLY A 423 -13.70 23.12 -23.39
C GLY A 423 -13.88 24.59 -23.75
#